data_39353ebc1dadda8baf84eb52ef193da5
#
_entry.id   39353ebc1dadda8baf84eb52ef193da5
#
_cell.length_a   1.000
_cell.length_b   1.000
_cell.length_c   1.000
_cell.angle_alpha   90.00
_cell.angle_beta   90.00
_cell.angle_gamma   90.00
#
_symmetry.space_group_name_H-M   'P 1'
#
loop_
_entity.id
_entity.type
_entity.pdbx_description
1 polymer ?
#
loop_
_entity_poly.entity_id
_entity_poly.type
_entity_poly.pdbx_seq_one_letter_code
_entity_poly.pdbx_strand_id
1 'polypeptide(L)'
;LRPAHLPLNFSFVSSIAAQLKSSPLLLLLRVNAVHSWRRLLAVREQSRLLTGIIAIFIGGYLALAFELFYHGLQFIAKFPGLGAVLTERLLYTLFAFLFALLLLSNLIISYTNLFRNRETAFLLSLPVSNQTIFNWKFIESSILASWAFLFLIAPLLVAFGLVRDVPWHFYPLTVLLVGLFIILPGVFGSALAIGIGRHLDRKNFQILLLLLALALLAFVAFWWKTNPVDDDLLDKRTLEALDRLLAKTRFTMFPFLPSYWLSGALLQWAEGITNNAIFFAMVLLSNTLFFGSLAFTRFGNLFYDTASAVQSRAGGGFKFNFLGATDRGSATPGFLEKFFEKMVWLKPDTRAIAVKDIRMFWRDTTQW
;
A
#
# COMPACT_ATOMS: atom_id res chain seq x y z
N LEU A 1 -0.58 35.53 -39.38
CA LEU A 1 -1.16 34.46 -38.57
C LEU A 1 -1.85 35.08 -37.36
N ARG A 2 -3.19 35.24 -37.42
CA ARG A 2 -4.03 35.70 -36.32
C ARG A 2 -4.29 34.51 -35.37
N PRO A 3 -4.20 34.67 -34.02
CA PRO A 3 -4.61 33.62 -33.10
C PRO A 3 -6.12 33.45 -33.18
N ALA A 4 -6.56 32.23 -33.44
CA ALA A 4 -7.96 31.83 -33.40
C ALA A 4 -8.47 31.90 -31.95
N HIS A 5 -9.31 32.90 -31.64
CA HIS A 5 -10.09 32.96 -30.42
C HIS A 5 -11.13 31.84 -30.45
N LEU A 6 -10.84 30.74 -29.79
CA LEU A 6 -11.83 29.72 -29.46
C LEU A 6 -12.88 30.35 -28.53
N PRO A 7 -14.15 30.39 -28.88
CA PRO A 7 -15.20 30.88 -28.00
C PRO A 7 -15.31 29.94 -26.79
N LEU A 8 -14.91 30.43 -25.62
CA LEU A 8 -15.20 29.76 -24.34
C LEU A 8 -16.74 29.64 -24.25
N ASN A 9 -17.21 28.43 -24.37
CA ASN A 9 -18.63 28.11 -24.34
C ASN A 9 -19.14 28.33 -22.89
N PHE A 10 -19.71 29.51 -22.63
CA PHE A 10 -20.21 29.93 -21.32
C PHE A 10 -21.27 28.99 -20.75
N SER A 11 -21.98 28.23 -21.62
CA SER A 11 -22.91 27.19 -21.19
C SER A 11 -22.22 26.01 -20.53
N PHE A 12 -20.98 25.70 -20.90
CA PHE A 12 -20.17 24.66 -20.27
C PHE A 12 -19.71 25.05 -18.86
N VAL A 13 -19.31 26.32 -18.70
CA VAL A 13 -18.89 26.88 -17.40
C VAL A 13 -20.12 26.97 -16.44
N SER A 14 -21.29 27.38 -16.95
CA SER A 14 -22.51 27.44 -16.13
C SER A 14 -23.04 26.04 -15.74
N SER A 15 -22.91 25.04 -16.59
CA SER A 15 -23.26 23.65 -16.24
C SER A 15 -22.31 23.06 -15.20
N ILE A 16 -21.01 23.38 -15.27
CA ILE A 16 -20.04 23.01 -14.25
C ILE A 16 -20.34 23.72 -12.93
N ALA A 17 -20.68 24.99 -12.94
CA ALA A 17 -21.04 25.76 -11.75
C ALA A 17 -22.35 25.26 -11.11
N ALA A 18 -23.31 24.80 -11.91
CA ALA A 18 -24.54 24.18 -11.42
C ALA A 18 -24.31 22.75 -10.84
N GLN A 19 -23.35 22.00 -11.39
CA GLN A 19 -22.91 20.71 -10.88
C GLN A 19 -22.01 20.81 -9.63
N LEU A 20 -21.34 21.93 -9.41
CA LEU A 20 -20.59 22.25 -8.18
C LEU A 20 -21.50 22.37 -6.95
N LYS A 21 -22.80 22.56 -7.14
CA LYS A 21 -23.82 22.46 -6.06
C LYS A 21 -24.11 21.02 -5.62
N SER A 22 -23.75 20.01 -6.41
CA SER A 22 -23.84 18.60 -6.07
C SER A 22 -22.45 18.10 -5.64
N SER A 23 -22.28 17.82 -4.38
CA SER A 23 -21.11 17.26 -3.67
C SER A 23 -19.77 17.29 -4.45
N PRO A 24 -18.83 18.23 -4.15
CA PRO A 24 -17.58 18.41 -4.88
C PRO A 24 -16.71 17.15 -4.91
N LEU A 25 -16.91 16.24 -3.95
CA LEU A 25 -16.24 14.94 -3.92
C LEU A 25 -16.67 14.03 -5.09
N LEU A 26 -17.98 13.97 -5.40
CA LEU A 26 -18.46 13.18 -6.54
C LEU A 26 -17.95 13.72 -7.87
N LEU A 27 -17.80 15.03 -8.00
CA LEU A 27 -17.20 15.64 -9.18
C LEU A 27 -15.75 15.21 -9.35
N LEU A 28 -14.92 15.29 -8.30
CA LEU A 28 -13.53 14.85 -8.31
C LEU A 28 -13.40 13.37 -8.66
N LEU A 29 -14.22 12.51 -8.05
CA LEU A 29 -14.27 11.08 -8.36
C LEU A 29 -14.60 10.82 -9.83
N ARG A 30 -15.64 11.50 -10.36
CA ARG A 30 -16.07 11.34 -11.76
C ARG A 30 -15.00 11.78 -12.76
N VAL A 31 -14.41 12.96 -12.52
CA VAL A 31 -13.37 13.51 -13.41
C VAL A 31 -12.17 12.58 -13.46
N ASN A 32 -11.73 12.10 -12.29
CA ASN A 32 -10.56 11.23 -12.22
C ASN A 32 -10.84 9.82 -12.76
N ALA A 33 -12.04 9.27 -12.54
CA ALA A 33 -12.46 8.00 -13.13
C ALA A 33 -12.47 8.07 -14.67
N VAL A 34 -13.03 9.15 -15.24
CA VAL A 34 -13.04 9.37 -16.70
C VAL A 34 -11.62 9.56 -17.22
N HIS A 35 -10.76 10.29 -16.48
CA HIS A 35 -9.37 10.51 -16.87
C HIS A 35 -8.56 9.19 -16.86
N SER A 36 -8.70 8.40 -15.82
CA SER A 36 -8.06 7.08 -15.71
C SER A 36 -8.54 6.12 -16.80
N TRP A 37 -9.84 6.12 -17.08
CA TRP A 37 -10.42 5.34 -18.19
C TRP A 37 -9.85 5.73 -19.54
N ARG A 38 -9.78 7.04 -19.84
CA ARG A 38 -9.18 7.54 -21.07
C ARG A 38 -7.70 7.18 -21.19
N ARG A 39 -6.94 7.24 -20.08
CA ARG A 39 -5.54 6.81 -20.08
C ARG A 39 -5.40 5.31 -20.40
N LEU A 40 -6.25 4.46 -19.84
CA LEU A 40 -6.25 3.02 -20.14
C LEU A 40 -6.56 2.76 -21.64
N LEU A 41 -7.52 3.47 -22.20
CA LEU A 41 -7.83 3.37 -23.63
C LEU A 41 -6.66 3.86 -24.50
N ALA A 42 -6.03 4.97 -24.14
CA ALA A 42 -4.88 5.52 -24.87
C ALA A 42 -3.67 4.54 -24.87
N VAL A 43 -3.43 3.81 -23.79
CA VAL A 43 -2.39 2.76 -23.75
C VAL A 43 -2.66 1.66 -24.78
N ARG A 44 -3.92 1.27 -24.96
CA ARG A 44 -4.32 0.27 -25.95
C ARG A 44 -4.09 0.75 -27.40
N GLU A 45 -4.26 2.05 -27.63
CA GLU A 45 -4.06 2.66 -28.96
C GLU A 45 -2.58 2.84 -29.30
N GLN A 46 -1.74 3.09 -28.28
CA GLN A 46 -0.34 3.43 -28.44
C GLN A 46 0.53 2.23 -28.86
N SER A 47 0.26 1.02 -28.33
CA SER A 47 0.96 -0.21 -28.74
C SER A 47 0.18 -1.46 -28.36
N ARG A 48 -0.37 -2.15 -29.36
CA ARG A 48 -1.06 -3.45 -29.18
C ARG A 48 -0.12 -4.52 -28.62
N LEU A 49 1.14 -4.47 -29.03
CA LEU A 49 2.17 -5.42 -28.59
C LEU A 49 2.48 -5.26 -27.10
N LEU A 50 2.67 -4.02 -26.62
CA LEU A 50 2.90 -3.71 -25.22
C LEU A 50 1.71 -4.15 -24.35
N THR A 51 0.49 -3.85 -24.80
CA THR A 51 -0.74 -4.26 -24.10
C THR A 51 -0.84 -5.79 -24.02
N GLY A 52 -0.49 -6.50 -25.09
CA GLY A 52 -0.45 -7.96 -25.12
C GLY A 52 0.58 -8.53 -24.14
N ILE A 53 1.79 -7.99 -24.10
CA ILE A 53 2.83 -8.42 -23.17
C ILE A 53 2.39 -8.21 -21.70
N ILE A 54 1.82 -7.05 -21.39
CA ILE A 54 1.31 -6.75 -20.04
C ILE A 54 0.19 -7.72 -19.66
N ALA A 55 -0.76 -8.01 -20.58
CA ALA A 55 -1.84 -8.94 -20.32
C ALA A 55 -1.34 -10.37 -20.09
N ILE A 56 -0.37 -10.83 -20.88
CA ILE A 56 0.27 -12.15 -20.71
C ILE A 56 1.01 -12.21 -19.37
N PHE A 57 1.73 -11.16 -19.01
CA PHE A 57 2.46 -11.11 -17.73
C PHE A 57 1.51 -11.18 -16.54
N ILE A 58 0.44 -10.38 -16.55
CA ILE A 58 -0.57 -10.37 -15.48
C ILE A 58 -1.30 -11.73 -15.43
N GLY A 59 -1.74 -12.26 -16.56
CA GLY A 59 -2.41 -13.56 -16.63
C GLY A 59 -1.51 -14.70 -16.20
N GLY A 60 -0.25 -14.70 -16.64
CA GLY A 60 0.77 -15.67 -16.22
C GLY A 60 1.07 -15.62 -14.74
N TYR A 61 1.19 -14.42 -14.15
CA TYR A 61 1.35 -14.24 -12.72
C TYR A 61 0.15 -14.82 -11.93
N LEU A 62 -1.08 -14.47 -12.33
CA LEU A 62 -2.28 -14.95 -11.64
C LEU A 62 -2.42 -16.47 -11.73
N ALA A 63 -2.12 -17.06 -12.89
CA ALA A 63 -2.14 -18.51 -13.08
C ALA A 63 -1.08 -19.20 -12.21
N LEU A 64 0.15 -18.69 -12.22
CA LEU A 64 1.25 -19.25 -11.43
C LEU A 64 0.98 -19.12 -9.92
N ALA A 65 0.47 -17.96 -9.46
CA ALA A 65 0.11 -17.75 -8.07
C ALA A 65 -1.04 -18.68 -7.65
N PHE A 66 -2.05 -18.87 -8.50
CA PHE A 66 -3.15 -19.80 -8.27
C PHE A 66 -2.64 -21.25 -8.13
N GLU A 67 -1.83 -21.72 -9.07
CA GLU A 67 -1.24 -23.07 -9.03
C GLU A 67 -0.42 -23.32 -7.76
N LEU A 68 0.41 -22.32 -7.40
CA LEU A 68 1.21 -22.39 -6.17
C LEU A 68 0.33 -22.54 -4.92
N PHE A 69 -0.69 -21.69 -4.78
CA PHE A 69 -1.59 -21.76 -3.64
C PHE A 69 -2.46 -23.00 -3.65
N TYR A 70 -2.95 -23.41 -4.82
CA TYR A 70 -3.80 -24.59 -4.96
C TYR A 70 -3.05 -25.87 -4.55
N HIS A 71 -1.86 -26.10 -5.11
CA HIS A 71 -1.04 -27.24 -4.74
C HIS A 71 -0.52 -27.17 -3.31
N GLY A 72 -0.17 -25.99 -2.82
CA GLY A 72 0.22 -25.78 -1.43
C GLY A 72 -0.89 -26.14 -0.45
N LEU A 73 -2.10 -25.67 -0.68
CA LEU A 73 -3.27 -25.97 0.16
C LEU A 73 -3.67 -27.43 0.05
N GLN A 74 -3.63 -28.05 -1.13
CA GLN A 74 -3.87 -29.48 -1.31
C GLN A 74 -2.84 -30.32 -0.56
N PHE A 75 -1.56 -29.92 -0.59
CA PHE A 75 -0.51 -30.60 0.16
C PHE A 75 -0.79 -30.57 1.67
N ILE A 76 -1.15 -29.39 2.20
CA ILE A 76 -1.51 -29.25 3.61
C ILE A 76 -2.75 -30.06 3.95
N ALA A 77 -3.75 -30.13 3.08
CA ALA A 77 -4.97 -30.91 3.30
C ALA A 77 -4.73 -32.43 3.40
N LYS A 78 -3.61 -32.95 2.87
CA LYS A 78 -3.24 -34.39 2.96
C LYS A 78 -2.86 -34.82 4.37
N PHE A 79 -2.60 -33.93 5.32
CA PHE A 79 -2.26 -34.29 6.70
C PHE A 79 -3.53 -34.53 7.52
N PRO A 80 -3.84 -35.82 7.88
CA PRO A 80 -5.07 -36.15 8.61
C PRO A 80 -5.11 -35.48 9.98
N GLY A 81 -6.19 -34.78 10.30
CA GLY A 81 -6.40 -34.10 11.57
C GLY A 81 -5.62 -32.77 11.72
N LEU A 82 -4.47 -32.63 11.08
CA LEU A 82 -3.62 -31.43 11.16
C LEU A 82 -3.86 -30.44 10.02
N GLY A 83 -4.28 -30.93 8.86
CA GLY A 83 -4.44 -30.09 7.66
C GLY A 83 -5.42 -28.92 7.86
N ALA A 84 -6.52 -29.15 8.58
CA ALA A 84 -7.48 -28.09 8.90
C ALA A 84 -6.86 -27.01 9.78
N VAL A 85 -6.18 -27.40 10.86
CA VAL A 85 -5.52 -26.49 11.82
C VAL A 85 -4.40 -25.71 11.13
N LEU A 86 -3.59 -26.37 10.30
CA LEU A 86 -2.51 -25.74 9.56
C LEU A 86 -3.04 -24.72 8.54
N THR A 87 -4.11 -25.07 7.80
CA THR A 87 -4.75 -24.15 6.85
C THR A 87 -5.32 -22.93 7.57
N GLU A 88 -5.98 -23.12 8.69
CA GLU A 88 -6.50 -22.06 9.53
C GLU A 88 -5.37 -21.11 9.98
N ARG A 89 -4.30 -21.66 10.55
CA ARG A 89 -3.14 -20.88 11.01
C ARG A 89 -2.42 -20.14 9.88
N LEU A 90 -2.29 -20.80 8.74
CA LEU A 90 -1.73 -20.18 7.54
C LEU A 90 -2.53 -18.95 7.12
N LEU A 91 -3.87 -19.05 7.07
CA LEU A 91 -4.73 -17.93 6.68
C LEU A 91 -4.65 -16.78 7.68
N TYR A 92 -4.75 -17.05 9.01
CA TYR A 92 -4.59 -16.00 10.03
C TYR A 92 -3.23 -15.30 9.91
N THR A 93 -2.15 -16.07 9.74
CA THR A 93 -0.80 -15.53 9.63
C THR A 93 -0.61 -14.71 8.35
N LEU A 94 -1.11 -15.22 7.23
CA LEU A 94 -1.02 -14.55 5.95
C LEU A 94 -1.81 -13.23 5.95
N PHE A 95 -3.06 -13.23 6.44
CA PHE A 95 -3.86 -12.01 6.52
C PHE A 95 -3.28 -10.99 7.51
N ALA A 96 -2.67 -11.43 8.62
CA ALA A 96 -1.97 -10.53 9.54
C ALA A 96 -0.75 -9.88 8.88
N PHE A 97 0.05 -10.66 8.15
CA PHE A 97 1.18 -10.16 7.39
C PHE A 97 0.74 -9.19 6.28
N LEU A 98 -0.28 -9.57 5.52
CA LEU A 98 -0.84 -8.72 4.47
C LEU A 98 -1.45 -7.43 5.02
N PHE A 99 -2.07 -7.47 6.21
CA PHE A 99 -2.54 -6.27 6.90
C PHE A 99 -1.39 -5.31 7.21
N ALA A 100 -0.29 -5.83 7.74
CA ALA A 100 0.89 -5.02 8.06
C ALA A 100 1.51 -4.41 6.78
N LEU A 101 1.63 -5.19 5.71
CA LEU A 101 2.11 -4.69 4.41
C LEU A 101 1.18 -3.62 3.82
N LEU A 102 -0.13 -3.86 3.88
CA LEU A 102 -1.12 -2.91 3.37
C LEU A 102 -1.16 -1.62 4.20
N LEU A 103 -0.99 -1.72 5.51
CA LEU A 103 -0.84 -0.57 6.41
C LEU A 103 0.39 0.27 6.03
N LEU A 104 1.54 -0.38 5.86
CA LEU A 104 2.78 0.28 5.47
C LEU A 104 2.68 0.92 4.08
N SER A 105 2.11 0.20 3.12
CA SER A 105 1.85 0.72 1.77
C SER A 105 0.95 1.95 1.81
N ASN A 106 -0.17 1.88 2.55
CA ASN A 106 -1.07 3.02 2.72
C ASN A 106 -0.39 4.20 3.41
N LEU A 107 0.45 3.97 4.41
CA LEU A 107 1.23 5.01 5.07
C LEU A 107 2.12 5.77 4.07
N ILE A 108 2.91 5.05 3.27
CA ILE A 108 3.85 5.64 2.31
C ILE A 108 3.10 6.37 1.19
N ILE A 109 2.08 5.73 0.60
CA ILE A 109 1.31 6.29 -0.50
C ILE A 109 0.49 7.50 -0.02
N SER A 110 -0.17 7.41 1.14
CA SER A 110 -0.92 8.53 1.71
C SER A 110 -0.01 9.71 2.04
N TYR A 111 1.16 9.48 2.65
CA TYR A 111 2.12 10.54 2.94
C TYR A 111 2.56 11.27 1.65
N THR A 112 2.90 10.51 0.61
CA THR A 112 3.32 11.07 -0.67
C THR A 112 2.18 11.82 -1.36
N ASN A 113 0.99 11.23 -1.37
CA ASN A 113 -0.17 11.79 -2.08
C ASN A 113 -0.75 13.02 -1.38
N LEU A 114 -0.76 13.04 -0.03
CA LEU A 114 -1.27 14.16 0.76
C LEU A 114 -0.29 15.35 0.79
N PHE A 115 1.02 15.10 0.92
CA PHE A 115 1.99 16.16 1.24
C PHE A 115 3.01 16.47 0.14
N ARG A 116 3.24 15.56 -0.81
CA ARG A 116 4.24 15.73 -1.87
C ARG A 116 3.66 15.88 -3.27
N ASN A 117 2.40 15.54 -3.46
CA ASN A 117 1.74 15.60 -4.77
C ASN A 117 1.44 17.06 -5.15
N ARG A 118 1.86 17.46 -6.35
CA ARG A 118 1.59 18.80 -6.91
C ARG A 118 0.09 19.08 -7.09
N GLU A 119 -0.68 18.03 -7.40
CA GLU A 119 -2.13 18.11 -7.53
C GLU A 119 -2.78 18.53 -6.20
N THR A 120 -2.30 17.97 -5.07
CA THR A 120 -2.81 18.32 -3.74
C THR A 120 -2.52 19.79 -3.41
N ALA A 121 -1.32 20.28 -3.74
CA ALA A 121 -0.98 21.70 -3.56
C ALA A 121 -1.88 22.60 -4.41
N PHE A 122 -2.20 22.22 -5.65
CA PHE A 122 -3.13 22.93 -6.52
C PHE A 122 -4.55 22.91 -5.97
N LEU A 123 -5.05 21.74 -5.51
CA LEU A 123 -6.40 21.63 -4.94
C LEU A 123 -6.57 22.49 -3.68
N LEU A 124 -5.52 22.64 -2.87
CA LEU A 124 -5.54 23.52 -1.69
C LEU A 124 -5.63 25.02 -2.04
N SER A 125 -5.29 25.43 -3.27
CA SER A 125 -5.47 26.80 -3.75
C SER A 125 -6.89 27.09 -4.29
N LEU A 126 -7.72 26.07 -4.47
CA LEU A 126 -9.08 26.20 -4.95
C LEU A 126 -10.07 26.40 -3.78
N PRO A 127 -11.25 27.00 -4.00
CA PRO A 127 -12.28 27.19 -2.98
C PRO A 127 -13.04 25.86 -2.71
N VAL A 128 -12.30 24.81 -2.36
CA VAL A 128 -12.82 23.49 -2.01
C VAL A 128 -12.51 23.20 -0.54
N SER A 129 -13.44 22.58 0.18
CA SER A 129 -13.22 22.28 1.59
C SER A 129 -12.05 21.29 1.79
N ASN A 130 -11.23 21.52 2.81
CA ASN A 130 -10.09 20.66 3.16
C ASN A 130 -10.51 19.21 3.38
N GLN A 131 -11.71 19.00 3.93
CA GLN A 131 -12.27 17.67 4.13
C GLN A 131 -12.55 16.96 2.80
N THR A 132 -13.03 17.68 1.79
CA THR A 132 -13.27 17.10 0.46
C THR A 132 -11.97 16.70 -0.21
N ILE A 133 -10.93 17.55 -0.09
CA ILE A 133 -9.60 17.27 -0.65
C ILE A 133 -9.00 16.04 0.03
N PHE A 134 -9.07 15.98 1.37
CA PHE A 134 -8.59 14.84 2.12
C PHE A 134 -9.34 13.55 1.72
N ASN A 135 -10.67 13.58 1.70
CA ASN A 135 -11.49 12.41 1.36
C ASN A 135 -11.17 11.88 -0.03
N TRP A 136 -10.99 12.79 -1.00
CA TRP A 136 -10.56 12.42 -2.33
C TRP A 136 -9.18 11.74 -2.33
N LYS A 137 -8.18 12.37 -1.71
CA LYS A 137 -6.82 11.84 -1.63
C LYS A 137 -6.71 10.55 -0.81
N PHE A 138 -7.55 10.39 0.20
CA PHE A 138 -7.67 9.15 0.96
C PHE A 138 -8.18 8.00 0.08
N ILE A 139 -9.24 8.21 -0.69
CA ILE A 139 -9.79 7.19 -1.60
C ILE A 139 -8.75 6.81 -2.66
N GLU A 140 -8.12 7.81 -3.29
CA GLU A 140 -7.07 7.61 -4.29
C GLU A 140 -5.90 6.79 -3.73
N SER A 141 -5.38 7.17 -2.56
CA SER A 141 -4.29 6.47 -1.89
C SER A 141 -4.65 5.04 -1.52
N SER A 142 -5.86 4.81 -1.00
CA SER A 142 -6.33 3.48 -0.60
C SER A 142 -6.48 2.56 -1.81
N ILE A 143 -6.99 3.04 -2.93
CA ILE A 143 -7.08 2.27 -4.19
C ILE A 143 -5.69 1.92 -4.70
N LEU A 144 -4.77 2.89 -4.73
CA LEU A 144 -3.40 2.67 -5.20
C LEU A 144 -2.64 1.67 -4.30
N ALA A 145 -2.82 1.76 -2.97
CA ALA A 145 -2.17 0.86 -2.03
C ALA A 145 -2.72 -0.56 -2.09
N SER A 146 -4.03 -0.71 -2.34
CA SER A 146 -4.69 -2.01 -2.32
C SER A 146 -4.46 -2.85 -3.58
N TRP A 147 -3.98 -2.27 -4.65
CA TRP A 147 -3.81 -2.96 -5.93
C TRP A 147 -2.94 -4.21 -5.82
N ALA A 148 -1.72 -4.07 -5.28
CA ALA A 148 -0.81 -5.20 -5.09
C ALA A 148 -1.39 -6.28 -4.15
N PHE A 149 -2.10 -5.85 -3.10
CA PHE A 149 -2.78 -6.76 -2.19
C PHE A 149 -3.85 -7.59 -2.91
N LEU A 150 -4.69 -6.95 -3.73
CA LEU A 150 -5.74 -7.64 -4.47
C LEU A 150 -5.17 -8.67 -5.45
N PHE A 151 -4.06 -8.35 -6.12
CA PHE A 151 -3.37 -9.29 -7.01
C PHE A 151 -2.87 -10.55 -6.29
N LEU A 152 -2.43 -10.41 -5.05
CA LEU A 152 -1.94 -11.54 -4.27
C LEU A 152 -3.07 -12.35 -3.64
N ILE A 153 -4.10 -11.67 -3.10
CA ILE A 153 -5.15 -12.32 -2.32
C ILE A 153 -6.19 -13.03 -3.21
N ALA A 154 -6.45 -12.51 -4.42
CA ALA A 154 -7.46 -13.09 -5.30
C ALA A 154 -7.17 -14.55 -5.69
N PRO A 155 -5.97 -14.91 -6.23
CA PRO A 155 -5.67 -16.30 -6.54
C PRO A 155 -5.65 -17.21 -5.31
N LEU A 156 -5.22 -16.72 -4.15
CA LEU A 156 -5.27 -17.47 -2.90
C LEU A 156 -6.70 -17.83 -2.50
N LEU A 157 -7.62 -16.86 -2.52
CA LEU A 157 -9.01 -17.08 -2.09
C LEU A 157 -9.76 -17.98 -3.06
N VAL A 158 -9.47 -17.90 -4.36
CA VAL A 158 -10.01 -18.82 -5.35
C VAL A 158 -9.47 -20.24 -5.10
N ALA A 159 -8.16 -20.40 -4.89
CA ALA A 159 -7.55 -21.68 -4.59
C ALA A 159 -8.11 -22.30 -3.28
N PHE A 160 -8.25 -21.48 -2.23
CA PHE A 160 -8.84 -21.88 -0.97
C PHE A 160 -10.28 -22.37 -1.14
N GLY A 161 -11.09 -21.61 -1.88
CA GLY A 161 -12.48 -21.98 -2.14
C GLY A 161 -12.63 -23.30 -2.90
N LEU A 162 -11.75 -23.55 -3.88
CA LEU A 162 -11.76 -24.81 -4.64
C LEU A 162 -11.28 -26.01 -3.83
N VAL A 163 -10.26 -25.83 -2.97
CA VAL A 163 -9.74 -26.91 -2.11
C VAL A 163 -10.72 -27.30 -1.00
N ARG A 164 -11.57 -26.35 -0.55
CA ARG A 164 -12.58 -26.55 0.51
C ARG A 164 -13.99 -26.82 -0.01
N ASP A 165 -14.17 -26.88 -1.35
CA ASP A 165 -15.49 -27.07 -2.00
C ASP A 165 -16.57 -26.13 -1.48
N VAL A 166 -16.21 -24.84 -1.33
CA VAL A 166 -17.13 -23.84 -0.79
C VAL A 166 -18.26 -23.52 -1.77
N PRO A 167 -19.46 -23.16 -1.28
CA PRO A 167 -20.57 -22.79 -2.13
C PRO A 167 -20.31 -21.48 -2.88
N TRP A 168 -20.94 -21.29 -4.05
CA TRP A 168 -20.71 -20.14 -4.94
C TRP A 168 -20.89 -18.76 -4.27
N HIS A 169 -21.79 -18.65 -3.29
CA HIS A 169 -22.04 -17.40 -2.56
C HIS A 169 -20.88 -16.98 -1.64
N PHE A 170 -19.91 -17.83 -1.41
CA PHE A 170 -18.66 -17.51 -0.72
C PHE A 170 -17.88 -16.42 -1.45
N TYR A 171 -17.78 -16.49 -2.78
CA TYR A 171 -16.96 -15.55 -3.55
C TYR A 171 -17.46 -14.10 -3.51
N PRO A 172 -18.74 -13.77 -3.78
CA PRO A 172 -19.22 -12.39 -3.67
C PRO A 172 -19.13 -11.85 -2.26
N LEU A 173 -19.39 -12.66 -1.23
CA LEU A 173 -19.20 -12.25 0.16
C LEU A 173 -17.74 -11.95 0.47
N THR A 174 -16.83 -12.79 0.01
CA THR A 174 -15.37 -12.59 0.16
C THR A 174 -14.93 -11.25 -0.46
N VAL A 175 -15.40 -10.92 -1.66
CA VAL A 175 -15.11 -9.63 -2.29
C VAL A 175 -15.59 -8.45 -1.43
N LEU A 176 -16.79 -8.57 -0.86
CA LEU A 176 -17.33 -7.55 0.04
C LEU A 176 -16.48 -7.39 1.30
N LEU A 177 -16.14 -8.52 1.96
CA LEU A 177 -15.33 -8.51 3.19
C LEU A 177 -13.91 -7.97 2.96
N VAL A 178 -13.28 -8.36 1.86
CA VAL A 178 -11.96 -7.84 1.45
C VAL A 178 -12.05 -6.34 1.16
N GLY A 179 -13.10 -5.88 0.50
CA GLY A 179 -13.35 -4.45 0.28
C GLY A 179 -13.46 -3.66 1.58
N LEU A 180 -14.22 -4.16 2.55
CA LEU A 180 -14.32 -3.55 3.89
C LEU A 180 -12.98 -3.57 4.64
N PHE A 181 -12.25 -4.67 4.53
CA PHE A 181 -10.95 -4.83 5.19
C PHE A 181 -9.92 -3.82 4.70
N ILE A 182 -9.86 -3.51 3.40
CA ILE A 182 -8.91 -2.57 2.80
C ILE A 182 -9.05 -1.15 3.38
N ILE A 183 -10.26 -0.76 3.79
CA ILE A 183 -10.52 0.59 4.31
C ILE A 183 -9.79 0.81 5.64
N LEU A 184 -9.71 -0.18 6.53
CA LEU A 184 -9.11 -0.04 7.85
C LEU A 184 -7.60 0.30 7.79
N PRO A 185 -6.74 -0.46 7.09
CA PRO A 185 -5.34 -0.07 6.94
C PRO A 185 -5.17 1.24 6.17
N GLY A 186 -6.12 1.60 5.29
CA GLY A 186 -6.19 2.91 4.64
C GLY A 186 -6.36 4.04 5.65
N VAL A 187 -7.34 3.91 6.56
CA VAL A 187 -7.59 4.90 7.62
C VAL A 187 -6.40 5.00 8.58
N PHE A 188 -5.90 3.87 9.06
CA PHE A 188 -4.75 3.88 9.97
C PHE A 188 -3.48 4.41 9.29
N GLY A 189 -3.22 4.02 8.03
CA GLY A 189 -2.08 4.51 7.24
C GLY A 189 -2.14 6.02 7.02
N SER A 190 -3.31 6.56 6.66
CA SER A 190 -3.49 8.01 6.48
C SER A 190 -3.41 8.78 7.81
N ALA A 191 -3.96 8.23 8.91
CA ALA A 191 -3.82 8.82 10.23
C ALA A 191 -2.35 8.90 10.67
N LEU A 192 -1.61 7.82 10.47
CA LEU A 192 -0.17 7.79 10.72
C LEU A 192 0.59 8.78 9.83
N ALA A 193 0.23 8.88 8.54
CA ALA A 193 0.85 9.84 7.62
C ALA A 193 0.65 11.30 8.09
N ILE A 194 -0.56 11.65 8.56
CA ILE A 194 -0.86 12.97 9.13
C ILE A 194 -0.06 13.17 10.43
N GLY A 195 -0.07 12.19 11.33
CA GLY A 195 0.67 12.25 12.59
C GLY A 195 2.17 12.47 12.36
N ILE A 196 2.75 11.73 11.42
CA ILE A 196 4.14 11.88 11.01
C ILE A 196 4.41 13.27 10.43
N GLY A 197 3.57 13.74 9.49
CA GLY A 197 3.71 15.06 8.89
C GLY A 197 3.65 16.19 9.92
N ARG A 198 2.81 16.04 10.96
CA ARG A 198 2.62 17.05 12.00
C ARG A 198 3.76 17.15 13.00
N HIS A 199 4.25 16.00 13.50
CA HIS A 199 5.11 15.96 14.69
C HIS A 199 6.58 15.77 14.38
N LEU A 200 6.93 15.23 13.22
CA LEU A 200 8.31 14.95 12.93
C LEU A 200 8.93 16.01 12.02
N ASP A 201 9.90 16.74 12.58
CA ASP A 201 10.94 17.36 11.79
C ASP A 201 11.70 16.26 11.03
N ARG A 202 12.06 16.54 9.79
CA ARG A 202 12.70 15.59 8.87
C ARG A 202 13.87 14.81 9.49
N LYS A 203 14.68 15.45 10.33
CA LYS A 203 15.83 14.81 11.00
C LYS A 203 15.37 13.77 12.03
N ASN A 204 14.42 14.13 12.84
CA ASN A 204 13.92 13.25 13.92
C ASN A 204 13.13 12.07 13.34
N PHE A 205 12.43 12.27 12.23
CA PHE A 205 11.75 11.16 11.51
C PHE A 205 12.73 10.18 10.90
N GLN A 206 13.80 10.67 10.26
CA GLN A 206 14.84 9.81 9.71
C GLN A 206 15.55 9.02 10.81
N ILE A 207 15.83 9.66 11.95
CA ILE A 207 16.40 8.99 13.13
C ILE A 207 15.43 7.94 13.66
N LEU A 208 14.15 8.26 13.79
CA LEU A 208 13.12 7.32 14.23
C LEU A 208 13.00 6.12 13.28
N LEU A 209 12.97 6.36 11.97
CA LEU A 209 12.94 5.29 10.96
C LEU A 209 14.20 4.42 11.03
N LEU A 210 15.37 5.05 11.18
CA LEU A 210 16.63 4.33 11.34
C LEU A 210 16.62 3.49 12.62
N LEU A 211 16.18 4.06 13.75
CA LEU A 211 16.07 3.35 15.01
C LEU A 211 15.04 2.21 14.92
N LEU A 212 13.91 2.43 14.26
CA LEU A 212 12.92 1.39 14.04
C LEU A 212 13.45 0.25 13.16
N ALA A 213 14.16 0.60 12.08
CA ALA A 213 14.81 -0.38 11.21
C ALA A 213 15.90 -1.17 11.94
N LEU A 214 16.74 -0.50 12.74
CA LEU A 214 17.75 -1.14 13.60
C LEU A 214 17.12 -2.02 14.68
N ALA A 215 16.05 -1.56 15.30
CA ALA A 215 15.30 -2.34 16.31
C ALA A 215 14.67 -3.58 15.66
N LEU A 216 14.13 -3.46 14.45
CA LEU A 216 13.55 -4.57 13.70
C LEU A 216 14.62 -5.58 13.28
N LEU A 217 15.77 -5.10 12.80
CA LEU A 217 16.93 -5.95 12.49
C LEU A 217 17.48 -6.64 13.73
N ALA A 218 17.61 -5.92 14.84
CA ALA A 218 18.04 -6.47 16.14
C ALA A 218 17.04 -7.50 16.65
N PHE A 219 15.74 -7.24 16.51
CA PHE A 219 14.67 -8.19 16.87
C PHE A 219 14.74 -9.46 16.03
N VAL A 220 14.90 -9.34 14.72
CA VAL A 220 15.05 -10.47 13.79
C VAL A 220 16.33 -11.26 14.12
N ALA A 221 17.46 -10.58 14.34
CA ALA A 221 18.73 -11.22 14.70
C ALA A 221 18.66 -11.93 16.05
N PHE A 222 18.04 -11.27 17.06
CA PHE A 222 17.79 -11.88 18.37
C PHE A 222 16.88 -13.09 18.27
N TRP A 223 15.79 -12.98 17.50
CA TRP A 223 14.85 -14.06 17.24
C TRP A 223 15.52 -15.25 16.54
N TRP A 224 16.38 -14.98 15.55
CA TRP A 224 17.16 -16.01 14.84
C TRP A 224 18.13 -16.73 15.78
N LYS A 225 18.85 -15.97 16.61
CA LYS A 225 19.84 -16.49 17.55
C LYS A 225 19.23 -17.29 18.70
N THR A 226 18.06 -16.91 19.19
CA THR A 226 17.34 -17.61 20.28
C THR A 226 16.56 -18.82 19.82
N ASN A 227 16.38 -19.00 18.51
CA ASN A 227 15.67 -20.12 17.93
C ASN A 227 16.52 -20.78 16.82
N PRO A 228 17.67 -21.40 17.15
CA PRO A 228 18.43 -22.13 16.14
C PRO A 228 17.52 -23.22 15.53
N VAL A 229 17.59 -23.32 14.22
CA VAL A 229 16.93 -24.42 13.49
C VAL A 229 17.80 -25.65 13.80
N ASP A 230 17.34 -26.49 14.72
CA ASP A 230 17.94 -27.78 14.98
C ASP A 230 17.69 -28.66 13.75
N ASP A 231 18.77 -29.07 13.07
CA ASP A 231 18.71 -29.97 11.90
C ASP A 231 18.16 -31.39 12.25
N ASP A 232 18.06 -31.72 13.53
CA ASP A 232 17.51 -32.98 14.05
C ASP A 232 15.94 -33.09 13.99
N LEU A 233 15.28 -32.16 13.31
CA LEU A 233 13.80 -32.09 13.26
C LEU A 233 13.13 -33.18 12.41
N LEU A 234 13.90 -34.00 11.70
CA LEU A 234 13.31 -34.90 10.70
C LEU A 234 12.78 -36.23 11.27
N ASP A 235 13.16 -36.68 12.49
CA ASP A 235 12.90 -38.08 12.85
C ASP A 235 12.05 -38.39 14.12
N LYS A 236 11.79 -37.41 15.03
CA LYS A 236 10.92 -37.73 16.23
C LYS A 236 10.06 -36.57 16.77
N ARG A 237 10.06 -35.39 16.12
CA ARG A 237 9.54 -34.15 16.73
C ARG A 237 8.53 -33.38 15.89
N THR A 238 7.80 -34.05 15.00
CA THR A 238 6.77 -33.36 14.18
C THR A 238 5.71 -32.69 15.04
N LEU A 239 5.32 -33.31 16.16
CA LEU A 239 4.36 -32.72 17.11
C LEU A 239 4.94 -31.54 17.88
N GLU A 240 6.20 -31.63 18.35
CA GLU A 240 6.86 -30.51 19.02
C GLU A 240 7.13 -29.33 18.07
N ALA A 241 7.52 -29.61 16.81
CA ALA A 241 7.68 -28.59 15.78
C ALA A 241 6.35 -27.90 15.46
N LEU A 242 5.26 -28.68 15.40
CA LEU A 242 3.91 -28.16 15.23
C LEU A 242 3.50 -27.26 16.40
N ASP A 243 3.69 -27.71 17.65
CA ASP A 243 3.37 -26.94 18.85
C ASP A 243 4.16 -25.62 18.90
N ARG A 244 5.43 -25.66 18.51
CA ARG A 244 6.27 -24.45 18.39
C ARG A 244 5.74 -23.50 17.31
N LEU A 245 5.36 -24.01 16.13
CA LEU A 245 4.74 -23.20 15.06
C LEU A 245 3.42 -22.57 15.52
N LEU A 246 2.56 -23.37 16.17
CA LEU A 246 1.29 -22.90 16.70
C LEU A 246 1.48 -21.85 17.79
N ALA A 247 2.46 -22.02 18.67
CA ALA A 247 2.80 -21.03 19.69
C ALA A 247 3.34 -19.72 19.06
N LYS A 248 4.24 -19.84 18.08
CA LYS A 248 4.83 -18.68 17.38
C LYS A 248 3.81 -17.87 16.59
N THR A 249 2.81 -18.50 16.01
CA THR A 249 1.76 -17.83 15.21
C THR A 249 0.57 -17.37 16.06
N ARG A 250 0.59 -17.57 17.38
CA ARG A 250 -0.52 -17.21 18.28
C ARG A 250 -0.88 -15.72 18.23
N PHE A 251 0.11 -14.84 18.01
CA PHE A 251 -0.12 -13.40 17.92
C PHE A 251 -1.04 -13.01 16.76
N THR A 252 -1.10 -13.79 15.68
CA THR A 252 -1.96 -13.50 14.51
C THR A 252 -3.44 -13.72 14.81
N MET A 253 -3.75 -14.47 15.87
CA MET A 253 -5.11 -14.68 16.36
C MET A 253 -5.52 -13.68 17.45
N PHE A 254 -4.83 -12.54 17.55
CA PHE A 254 -5.21 -11.52 18.51
C PHE A 254 -6.54 -10.86 18.11
N PRO A 255 -7.57 -10.90 18.99
CA PRO A 255 -8.95 -10.54 18.62
C PRO A 255 -9.15 -9.07 18.18
N PHE A 256 -8.23 -8.18 18.48
CA PHE A 256 -8.29 -6.77 18.09
C PHE A 256 -7.66 -6.49 16.70
N LEU A 257 -7.04 -7.48 16.08
CA LEU A 257 -6.50 -7.30 14.74
C LEU A 257 -7.61 -7.37 13.68
N PRO A 258 -7.70 -6.41 12.74
CA PRO A 258 -8.66 -6.49 11.64
C PRO A 258 -8.49 -7.74 10.77
N SER A 259 -7.27 -8.24 10.65
CA SER A 259 -6.98 -9.51 9.97
C SER A 259 -7.63 -10.71 10.63
N TYR A 260 -7.77 -10.71 11.97
CA TYR A 260 -8.46 -11.75 12.70
C TYR A 260 -9.95 -11.81 12.32
N TRP A 261 -10.62 -10.66 12.23
CA TRP A 261 -12.03 -10.59 11.87
C TRP A 261 -12.28 -11.05 10.44
N LEU A 262 -11.42 -10.65 9.50
CA LEU A 262 -11.51 -11.11 8.11
C LEU A 262 -11.30 -12.62 8.00
N SER A 263 -10.22 -13.14 8.60
CA SER A 263 -9.91 -14.57 8.57
C SER A 263 -11.00 -15.38 9.22
N GLY A 264 -11.50 -14.94 10.38
CA GLY A 264 -12.60 -15.62 11.09
C GLY A 264 -13.88 -15.64 10.26
N ALA A 265 -14.26 -14.52 9.63
CA ALA A 265 -15.43 -14.47 8.76
C ALA A 265 -15.30 -15.45 7.58
N LEU A 266 -14.15 -15.49 6.91
CA LEU A 266 -13.92 -16.33 5.74
C LEU A 266 -13.89 -17.81 6.10
N LEU A 267 -13.18 -18.20 7.18
CA LEU A 267 -13.07 -19.58 7.62
C LEU A 267 -14.42 -20.15 8.08
N GLN A 268 -15.12 -19.42 8.96
CA GLN A 268 -16.42 -19.85 9.46
C GLN A 268 -17.49 -19.92 8.36
N TRP A 269 -17.39 -19.03 7.35
CA TRP A 269 -18.26 -19.07 6.18
C TRP A 269 -17.97 -20.30 5.30
N ALA A 270 -16.68 -20.61 5.09
CA ALA A 270 -16.28 -21.80 4.34
C ALA A 270 -16.71 -23.11 5.02
N GLU A 271 -16.77 -23.14 6.35
CA GLU A 271 -17.23 -24.27 7.15
C GLU A 271 -18.76 -24.36 7.28
N GLY A 272 -19.50 -23.40 6.72
CA GLY A 272 -20.96 -23.33 6.79
C GLY A 272 -21.50 -22.84 8.15
N ILE A 273 -20.65 -22.37 9.06
CA ILE A 273 -21.05 -21.83 10.37
C ILE A 273 -21.44 -20.36 10.21
N THR A 274 -22.62 -20.14 9.64
CA THR A 274 -23.08 -18.81 9.22
C THR A 274 -23.19 -17.81 10.37
N ASN A 275 -23.63 -18.22 11.56
CA ASN A 275 -23.80 -17.33 12.71
C ASN A 275 -22.48 -16.68 13.14
N ASN A 276 -21.40 -17.47 13.24
CA ASN A 276 -20.09 -16.98 13.61
C ASN A 276 -19.48 -16.13 12.48
N ALA A 277 -19.68 -16.53 11.23
CA ALA A 277 -19.22 -15.77 10.08
C ALA A 277 -19.87 -14.37 10.02
N ILE A 278 -21.18 -14.28 10.26
CA ILE A 278 -21.92 -13.03 10.33
C ILE A 278 -21.41 -12.19 11.50
N PHE A 279 -21.15 -12.78 12.67
CA PHE A 279 -20.58 -12.05 13.81
C PHE A 279 -19.25 -11.36 13.43
N PHE A 280 -18.29 -12.09 12.86
CA PHE A 280 -17.02 -11.49 12.45
C PHE A 280 -17.18 -10.45 11.33
N ALA A 281 -18.07 -10.70 10.38
CA ALA A 281 -18.40 -9.75 9.32
C ALA A 281 -18.98 -8.45 9.89
N MET A 282 -19.88 -8.53 10.87
CA MET A 282 -20.48 -7.37 11.54
C MET A 282 -19.46 -6.60 12.39
N VAL A 283 -18.53 -7.30 13.07
CA VAL A 283 -17.43 -6.66 13.77
C VAL A 283 -16.53 -5.88 12.78
N LEU A 284 -16.17 -6.50 11.66
CA LEU A 284 -15.40 -5.84 10.61
C LEU A 284 -16.15 -4.62 10.04
N LEU A 285 -17.44 -4.76 9.72
CA LEU A 285 -18.29 -3.69 9.20
C LEU A 285 -18.41 -2.54 10.19
N SER A 286 -18.73 -2.83 11.45
CA SER A 286 -18.89 -1.82 12.50
C SER A 286 -17.60 -1.00 12.69
N ASN A 287 -16.45 -1.66 12.78
CA ASN A 287 -15.17 -0.98 12.90
C ASN A 287 -14.81 -0.16 11.66
N THR A 288 -15.08 -0.70 10.47
CA THR A 288 -14.86 0.01 9.20
C THR A 288 -15.74 1.26 9.10
N LEU A 289 -17.02 1.18 9.49
CA LEU A 289 -17.91 2.33 9.50
C LEU A 289 -17.50 3.36 10.56
N PHE A 290 -17.11 2.92 11.76
CA PHE A 290 -16.66 3.82 12.82
C PHE A 290 -15.39 4.57 12.43
N PHE A 291 -14.31 3.86 12.10
CA PHE A 291 -13.04 4.49 11.74
C PHE A 291 -13.11 5.22 10.40
N GLY A 292 -13.87 4.70 9.44
CA GLY A 292 -14.16 5.37 8.17
C GLY A 292 -14.88 6.68 8.36
N SER A 293 -15.98 6.72 9.15
CA SER A 293 -16.69 7.95 9.46
C SER A 293 -15.82 8.99 10.18
N LEU A 294 -14.97 8.54 11.10
CA LEU A 294 -14.02 9.40 11.78
C LEU A 294 -13.01 10.03 10.80
N ALA A 295 -12.48 9.26 9.86
CA ALA A 295 -11.59 9.77 8.82
C ALA A 295 -12.29 10.79 7.91
N PHE A 296 -13.49 10.44 7.44
CA PHE A 296 -14.29 11.29 6.55
C PHE A 296 -14.83 12.57 7.19
N THR A 297 -14.85 12.70 8.52
CA THR A 297 -15.40 13.88 9.22
C THR A 297 -14.34 14.72 9.92
N ARG A 298 -13.22 14.12 10.37
CA ARG A 298 -12.27 14.80 11.25
C ARG A 298 -10.89 15.04 10.64
N PHE A 299 -10.45 14.19 9.73
CA PHE A 299 -9.05 14.24 9.26
C PHE A 299 -8.75 15.40 8.30
N GLY A 300 -9.77 15.99 7.68
CA GLY A 300 -9.58 17.12 6.78
C GLY A 300 -8.95 18.36 7.44
N ASN A 301 -9.38 18.68 8.68
CA ASN A 301 -8.80 19.79 9.42
C ASN A 301 -7.37 19.49 9.85
N LEU A 302 -7.12 18.26 10.37
CA LEU A 302 -5.78 17.81 10.76
C LEU A 302 -4.83 17.77 9.54
N PHE A 303 -5.34 17.39 8.38
CA PHE A 303 -4.61 17.38 7.12
C PHE A 303 -4.17 18.78 6.72
N TYR A 304 -5.06 19.78 6.77
CA TYR A 304 -4.73 21.16 6.37
C TYR A 304 -3.61 21.75 7.23
N ASP A 305 -3.71 21.64 8.55
CA ASP A 305 -2.70 22.12 9.49
C ASP A 305 -1.34 21.47 9.22
N THR A 306 -1.37 20.16 8.95
CA THR A 306 -0.15 19.41 8.65
C THR A 306 0.43 19.78 7.28
N ALA A 307 -0.42 19.93 6.25
CA ALA A 307 0.02 20.32 4.90
C ALA A 307 0.68 21.70 4.91
N SER A 308 0.08 22.67 5.62
CA SER A 308 0.65 24.00 5.82
C SER A 308 2.01 23.95 6.50
N ALA A 309 2.14 23.15 7.58
CA ALA A 309 3.39 22.96 8.29
C ALA A 309 4.47 22.28 7.43
N VAL A 310 4.11 21.29 6.62
CA VAL A 310 5.05 20.60 5.73
C VAL A 310 5.49 21.52 4.58
N GLN A 311 4.58 22.31 4.00
CA GLN A 311 4.91 23.27 2.93
C GLN A 311 5.80 24.41 3.42
N SER A 312 5.55 24.96 4.59
CA SER A 312 6.40 26.01 5.17
C SER A 312 7.83 25.52 5.45
N ARG A 313 7.98 24.24 5.82
CA ARG A 313 9.29 23.61 6.01
C ARG A 313 9.98 23.24 4.69
N ALA A 314 9.23 22.99 3.61
CA ALA A 314 9.79 22.66 2.29
C ALA A 314 10.53 23.83 1.62
N GLY A 315 10.26 25.08 2.00
CA GLY A 315 10.99 26.26 1.57
C GLY A 315 12.43 26.34 2.10
N GLY A 316 12.76 25.62 3.18
CA GLY A 316 14.13 25.43 3.67
C GLY A 316 14.76 24.20 3.01
N GLY A 317 15.38 24.37 1.84
CA GLY A 317 15.90 23.31 0.99
C GLY A 317 16.60 22.17 1.73
N PHE A 318 16.26 20.95 1.32
CA PHE A 318 16.87 19.71 1.82
C PHE A 318 18.34 19.65 1.40
N LYS A 319 19.23 20.12 2.24
CA LYS A 319 20.66 19.83 2.09
C LYS A 319 20.91 18.44 2.68
N PHE A 320 20.90 17.43 1.83
CA PHE A 320 21.45 16.09 2.16
C PHE A 320 22.98 16.26 2.24
N ASN A 321 23.49 16.72 3.38
CA ASN A 321 24.94 16.88 3.59
C ASN A 321 25.73 15.56 3.60
N PHE A 322 25.03 14.42 3.61
CA PHE A 322 25.68 13.10 3.54
C PHE A 322 26.30 12.82 2.16
N LEU A 323 25.81 13.45 1.09
CA LEU A 323 26.33 13.29 -0.27
C LEU A 323 27.19 14.49 -0.75
N GLY A 324 27.69 15.33 0.18
CA GLY A 324 28.57 16.43 -0.16
C GLY A 324 27.95 17.37 -1.21
N ALA A 325 26.77 17.99 -0.89
CA ALA A 325 26.29 19.12 -1.66
C ALA A 325 27.23 20.26 -1.37
N THR A 326 28.23 20.40 -2.21
CA THR A 326 29.20 21.49 -2.20
C THR A 326 28.45 22.84 -2.28
N ASP A 327 28.64 23.66 -1.24
CA ASP A 327 28.56 25.10 -1.40
C ASP A 327 29.42 25.48 -2.63
N ARG A 328 28.91 26.41 -3.42
CA ARG A 328 29.61 26.93 -4.59
C ARG A 328 30.98 27.47 -4.15
N GLY A 329 32.00 26.65 -4.12
CA GLY A 329 33.35 27.07 -3.77
C GLY A 329 34.31 26.02 -3.21
N SER A 330 33.85 24.84 -2.77
CA SER A 330 34.80 23.82 -2.28
C SER A 330 35.02 22.71 -3.32
N ALA A 331 36.24 22.59 -3.79
CA ALA A 331 36.69 21.62 -4.80
C ALA A 331 36.90 20.19 -4.27
N THR A 332 36.19 19.78 -3.20
CA THR A 332 36.32 18.44 -2.66
C THR A 332 35.35 17.49 -3.37
N PRO A 333 35.81 16.44 -4.06
CA PRO A 333 34.97 15.50 -4.76
C PRO A 333 34.08 14.76 -3.75
N GLY A 334 32.76 14.72 -4.03
CA GLY A 334 31.78 14.04 -3.18
C GLY A 334 31.98 12.52 -3.17
N PHE A 335 31.36 11.82 -2.21
CA PHE A 335 31.46 10.36 -2.06
C PHE A 335 31.12 9.62 -3.37
N LEU A 336 30.10 10.05 -4.11
CA LEU A 336 29.73 9.46 -5.41
C LEU A 336 30.84 9.67 -6.45
N GLU A 337 31.47 10.82 -6.50
CA GLU A 337 32.58 11.09 -7.42
C GLU A 337 33.76 10.19 -7.11
N LYS A 338 34.15 10.08 -5.83
CA LYS A 338 35.24 9.14 -5.38
C LYS A 338 34.91 7.68 -5.67
N PHE A 339 33.63 7.27 -5.54
CA PHE A 339 33.19 5.91 -5.85
C PHE A 339 33.34 5.61 -7.35
N PHE A 340 32.88 6.53 -8.21
CA PHE A 340 32.99 6.39 -9.65
C PHE A 340 34.44 6.61 -10.18
N GLU A 341 35.28 7.37 -9.46
CA GLU A 341 36.71 7.47 -9.76
C GLU A 341 37.41 6.14 -9.63
N LYS A 342 36.99 5.28 -8.73
CA LYS A 342 37.58 3.94 -8.51
C LYS A 342 37.19 2.94 -9.61
N MET A 343 36.18 3.26 -10.45
CA MET A 343 35.75 2.41 -11.58
C MET A 343 36.52 2.79 -12.85
N VAL A 344 37.75 2.24 -12.99
CA VAL A 344 38.73 2.54 -14.07
C VAL A 344 38.20 2.22 -15.48
N TRP A 345 37.22 1.36 -15.63
CA TRP A 345 36.69 0.88 -16.92
C TRP A 345 35.56 1.76 -17.50
N LEU A 346 35.09 2.80 -16.79
CA LEU A 346 34.15 3.75 -17.34
C LEU A 346 34.85 4.98 -17.93
N LYS A 347 34.48 5.35 -19.18
CA LYS A 347 34.96 6.56 -19.82
C LYS A 347 34.55 7.81 -18.99
N PRO A 348 35.40 8.86 -18.92
CA PRO A 348 35.12 10.05 -18.09
C PRO A 348 33.76 10.72 -18.39
N ASP A 349 33.35 10.73 -19.66
CA ASP A 349 32.06 11.30 -20.07
C ASP A 349 30.86 10.50 -19.54
N THR A 350 30.96 9.18 -19.62
CA THR A 350 29.92 8.26 -19.10
C THR A 350 29.82 8.36 -17.58
N ARG A 351 30.97 8.55 -16.90
CA ARG A 351 31.04 8.77 -15.45
C ARG A 351 30.32 10.07 -15.04
N ALA A 352 30.60 11.18 -15.76
CA ALA A 352 29.97 12.46 -15.50
C ALA A 352 28.45 12.40 -15.67
N ILE A 353 27.98 11.71 -16.72
CA ILE A 353 26.54 11.51 -16.97
C ILE A 353 25.92 10.64 -15.86
N ALA A 354 26.54 9.53 -15.50
CA ALA A 354 26.04 8.64 -14.44
C ALA A 354 25.95 9.35 -13.07
N VAL A 355 26.96 10.13 -12.70
CA VAL A 355 26.94 10.92 -11.46
C VAL A 355 25.85 11.99 -11.51
N LYS A 356 25.67 12.66 -12.66
CA LYS A 356 24.60 13.64 -12.87
C LYS A 356 23.22 12.96 -12.74
N ASP A 357 23.01 11.83 -13.39
CA ASP A 357 21.70 11.14 -13.42
C ASP A 357 21.35 10.58 -12.04
N ILE A 358 22.32 10.01 -11.33
CA ILE A 358 22.12 9.60 -9.93
C ILE A 358 21.79 10.79 -9.05
N ARG A 359 22.48 11.93 -9.20
CA ARG A 359 22.17 13.15 -8.45
C ARG A 359 20.78 13.69 -8.80
N MET A 360 20.38 13.67 -10.07
CA MET A 360 19.03 14.05 -10.48
C MET A 360 17.98 13.12 -9.91
N PHE A 361 18.19 11.80 -9.99
CA PHE A 361 17.33 10.79 -9.44
C PHE A 361 17.13 10.98 -7.92
N TRP A 362 18.20 11.20 -7.15
CA TRP A 362 18.10 11.48 -5.71
C TRP A 362 17.48 12.84 -5.38
N ARG A 363 17.61 13.82 -6.27
CA ARG A 363 17.04 15.15 -6.07
C ARG A 363 15.56 15.22 -6.44
N ASP A 364 15.16 14.46 -7.43
CA ASP A 364 13.77 14.43 -7.93
C ASP A 364 12.97 13.37 -7.17
N THR A 365 12.55 13.76 -5.98
CA THR A 365 11.72 12.92 -5.09
C THR A 365 10.31 12.66 -5.62
N THR A 366 9.97 13.14 -6.82
CA THR A 366 8.67 12.86 -7.47
C THR A 366 8.67 11.52 -8.22
N GLN A 367 9.83 10.88 -8.36
CA GLN A 367 9.98 9.59 -9.05
C GLN A 367 10.07 8.39 -8.09
N TRP A 368 9.99 8.63 -6.77
CA TRP A 368 10.02 7.59 -5.73
C TRP A 368 8.64 7.26 -5.21
#